data_6d487b648c11d6bea59a3e15609a6b77
#
_entry.id   6d487b648c11d6bea59a3e15609a6b77
#
_cell.length_a   1.000
_cell.length_b   1.000
_cell.length_c   1.000
_cell.angle_alpha   90.00
_cell.angle_beta   90.00
_cell.angle_gamma   90.00
#
_symmetry.space_group_name_H-M   'P 1'
#
loop_
_entity.id
_entity.type
_entity.pdbx_description
1 polymer ?
#
loop_
_entity_poly.entity_id
_entity_poly.type
_entity_poly.pdbx_seq_one_letter_code
_entity_poly.pdbx_strand_id
1 'polypeptide(L)' 'MAVNPLFLKPLDAEALKELYWEIQKVQTSIRSEKFPHSDIMAIRRRNVRLSKLHQAAMVIRNFARERRTVIL' A
#
# COMPACT_ATOMS: atom_id res chain seq x y z
N MET A 1 -4.96 -6.62 4.62
CA MET A 1 -3.83 -5.96 5.32
C MET A 1 -4.38 -4.85 6.20
N ALA A 2 -4.15 -4.95 7.50
CA ALA A 2 -4.60 -3.93 8.44
C ALA A 2 -3.43 -3.05 8.82
N VAL A 3 -3.29 -1.89 8.17
CA VAL A 3 -2.26 -0.91 8.48
C VAL A 3 -2.94 0.27 9.17
N ASN A 4 -2.56 0.52 10.42
CA ASN A 4 -3.10 1.63 11.20
C ASN A 4 -1.98 2.26 12.04
N PRO A 5 -2.21 3.46 12.62
CA PRO A 5 -1.15 4.14 13.39
C PRO A 5 -0.60 3.34 14.56
N LEU A 6 -1.42 2.52 15.22
CA LEU A 6 -0.93 1.69 16.33
C LEU A 6 0.05 0.63 15.86
N PHE A 7 -0.20 0.05 14.68
CA PHE A 7 0.72 -0.91 14.07
C PHE A 7 2.03 -0.24 13.67
N LEU A 8 1.96 1.00 13.16
CA LEU A 8 3.13 1.72 12.65
C LEU A 8 3.97 2.36 13.74
N LYS A 9 3.37 2.64 14.89
CA LYS A 9 4.02 3.39 15.97
C LYS A 9 5.37 2.82 16.42
N PRO A 10 5.56 1.49 16.57
CA PRO A 10 6.85 0.95 16.97
C PRO A 10 7.90 0.88 15.85
N LEU A 11 7.52 1.17 14.60
CA LEU A 11 8.43 1.07 13.47
C LEU A 11 9.31 2.31 13.37
N ASP A 12 10.60 2.11 13.07
CA ASP A 12 11.51 3.21 12.78
C ASP A 12 11.38 3.68 11.33
N ALA A 13 12.16 4.70 10.95
CA ALA A 13 12.11 5.27 9.60
C ALA A 13 12.45 4.24 8.51
N GLU A 14 13.42 3.37 8.76
CA GLU A 14 13.80 2.35 7.78
C GLU A 14 12.71 1.31 7.59
N ALA A 15 12.09 0.86 8.69
CA ALA A 15 10.99 -0.10 8.63
C ALA A 15 9.78 0.51 7.90
N LEU A 16 9.47 1.79 8.12
CA LEU A 16 8.40 2.47 7.42
C LEU A 16 8.67 2.56 5.92
N LYS A 17 9.91 2.89 5.54
CA LYS A 17 10.32 2.91 4.12
C LYS A 17 10.17 1.55 3.48
N GLU A 18 10.65 0.50 4.13
CA GLU A 18 10.55 -0.85 3.60
C GLU A 18 9.10 -1.27 3.40
N LEU A 19 8.24 -1.01 4.38
CA LEU A 19 6.82 -1.33 4.29
C LEU A 19 6.16 -0.57 3.14
N TYR A 20 6.45 0.71 2.99
CA TYR A 20 5.93 1.53 1.91
C TYR A 20 6.36 0.98 0.54
N TRP A 21 7.64 0.65 0.39
CA TRP A 21 8.17 0.12 -0.87
C TRP A 21 7.60 -1.25 -1.20
N GLU A 22 7.38 -2.11 -0.20
CA GLU A 22 6.72 -3.39 -0.41
C GLU A 22 5.30 -3.21 -0.95
N ILE A 23 4.55 -2.26 -0.40
CA ILE A 23 3.21 -1.94 -0.90
C ILE A 23 3.28 -1.43 -2.34
N GLN A 24 4.24 -0.58 -2.67
CA GLN A 24 4.43 -0.07 -4.03
C GLN A 24 4.77 -1.19 -5.01
N LYS A 25 5.60 -2.14 -4.59
CA LYS A 25 5.92 -3.31 -5.42
C LYS A 25 4.68 -4.14 -5.73
N VAL A 26 3.86 -4.41 -4.73
CA VAL A 26 2.64 -5.19 -4.91
C VAL A 26 1.66 -4.45 -5.83
N GLN A 27 1.50 -3.15 -5.67
CA GLN A 27 0.66 -2.34 -6.57
C GLN A 27 1.16 -2.41 -8.01
N THR A 28 2.46 -2.27 -8.22
CA THR A 28 3.06 -2.34 -9.55
C THR A 28 2.85 -3.72 -10.16
N SER A 29 3.03 -4.77 -9.36
CA SER A 29 2.81 -6.14 -9.81
C SER A 29 1.36 -6.35 -10.26
N ILE A 30 0.39 -5.88 -9.51
CA ILE A 30 -1.03 -6.00 -9.87
C ILE A 30 -1.34 -5.23 -11.15
N ARG A 31 -0.79 -4.02 -11.29
CA ARG A 31 -1.02 -3.19 -12.47
C ARG A 31 -0.38 -3.76 -13.74
N SER A 32 0.71 -4.51 -13.60
CA SER A 32 1.40 -5.14 -14.73
C SER A 32 0.79 -6.47 -15.13
N GLU A 33 -0.12 -7.04 -14.35
CA GLU A 33 -0.85 -8.24 -14.73
C GLU A 33 -1.78 -7.95 -15.89
N LYS A 34 -2.02 -8.99 -16.73
CA LYS A 34 -2.96 -8.88 -17.84
C LYS A 34 -4.34 -8.52 -17.31
N PHE A 35 -4.95 -7.48 -17.89
CA PHE A 35 -6.27 -7.02 -17.47
C PHE A 35 -7.34 -8.06 -17.84
N PRO A 36 -8.19 -8.51 -16.90
CA PRO A 36 -9.19 -9.54 -17.14
C PRO A 36 -10.45 -8.94 -17.77
N HIS A 37 -10.39 -8.59 -19.07
CA HIS A 37 -11.44 -7.83 -19.76
C HIS A 37 -12.83 -8.46 -19.72
N SER A 38 -12.90 -9.78 -19.71
CA SER A 38 -14.19 -10.49 -19.81
C SER A 38 -14.68 -11.05 -18.48
N ASP A 39 -13.94 -10.86 -17.39
CA ASP A 39 -14.30 -11.38 -16.07
C ASP A 39 -14.56 -10.24 -15.10
N ILE A 40 -15.84 -9.91 -14.92
CA ILE A 40 -16.27 -8.81 -14.04
C ILE A 40 -15.84 -9.03 -12.59
N MET A 41 -15.91 -10.28 -12.13
CA MET A 41 -15.51 -10.59 -10.74
C MET A 41 -14.01 -10.41 -10.52
N ALA A 42 -13.21 -10.80 -11.52
CA ALA A 42 -11.76 -10.59 -11.45
C ALA A 42 -11.41 -9.10 -11.47
N ILE A 43 -12.10 -8.30 -12.29
CA ILE A 43 -11.91 -6.84 -12.32
C ILE A 43 -12.24 -6.23 -10.96
N ARG A 44 -13.35 -6.64 -10.36
CA ARG A 44 -13.79 -6.14 -9.06
C ARG A 44 -12.77 -6.49 -7.98
N ARG A 45 -12.28 -7.73 -7.94
CA ARG A 45 -11.26 -8.16 -6.97
C ARG A 45 -9.97 -7.37 -7.13
N ARG A 46 -9.55 -7.15 -8.38
CA ARG A 46 -8.36 -6.35 -8.68
C ARG A 46 -8.51 -4.93 -8.14
N ASN A 47 -9.65 -4.30 -8.40
CA ASN A 47 -9.89 -2.93 -7.96
C ASN A 47 -9.94 -2.81 -6.43
N VAL A 48 -10.55 -3.79 -5.74
CA VAL A 48 -10.57 -3.82 -4.28
C VAL A 48 -9.15 -3.97 -3.72
N ARG A 49 -8.34 -4.85 -4.29
CA ARG A 49 -6.94 -5.03 -3.85
C ARG A 49 -6.14 -3.75 -4.01
N LEU A 50 -6.25 -3.09 -5.16
CA LEU A 50 -5.54 -1.83 -5.42
C LEU A 50 -6.00 -0.73 -4.46
N SER A 51 -7.30 -0.64 -4.21
CA SER A 51 -7.85 0.35 -3.28
C SER A 51 -7.32 0.14 -1.86
N LYS A 52 -7.30 -1.10 -1.37
CA LYS A 52 -6.78 -1.41 -0.03
C LYS A 52 -5.30 -1.10 0.09
N LEU A 53 -4.51 -1.42 -0.93
CA LEU A 53 -3.08 -1.10 -0.95
C LEU A 53 -2.85 0.40 -0.98
N HIS A 54 -3.65 1.13 -1.75
CA HIS A 54 -3.57 2.59 -1.78
C HIS A 54 -3.87 3.20 -0.41
N GLN A 55 -4.91 2.73 0.26
CA GLN A 55 -5.25 3.19 1.61
C GLN A 55 -4.11 2.93 2.59
N ALA A 56 -3.52 1.74 2.54
CA ALA A 56 -2.38 1.40 3.39
C ALA A 56 -1.20 2.33 3.12
N ALA A 57 -0.89 2.60 1.86
CA ALA A 57 0.19 3.51 1.49
C ALA A 57 -0.08 4.93 2.02
N MET A 58 -1.31 5.41 1.93
CA MET A 58 -1.68 6.73 2.43
C MET A 58 -1.56 6.84 3.94
N VAL A 59 -1.95 5.79 4.67
CA VAL A 59 -1.79 5.75 6.13
C VAL A 59 -0.32 5.85 6.50
N ILE A 60 0.55 5.10 5.82
CA ILE A 60 1.99 5.14 6.07
C ILE A 60 2.56 6.53 5.78
N ARG A 61 2.19 7.13 4.65
CA ARG A 61 2.67 8.47 4.30
C ARG A 61 2.24 9.53 5.32
N ASN A 62 0.99 9.49 5.75
CA ASN A 62 0.49 10.44 6.74
C ASN A 62 1.18 10.26 8.09
N PHE A 63 1.37 9.01 8.51
CA PHE A 63 2.09 8.71 9.76
C PHE A 63 3.53 9.21 9.69
N ALA A 64 4.22 8.98 8.57
CA ALA A 64 5.59 9.43 8.38
C ALA A 64 5.68 10.96 8.39
N ARG A 65 4.70 11.64 7.79
CA ARG A 65 4.65 13.10 7.76
C ARG A 65 4.53 13.65 9.19
N GLU A 66 3.66 13.06 9.99
CA GLU A 66 3.49 13.47 11.39
C GLU A 66 4.78 13.28 12.19
N ARG A 67 5.55 12.25 11.88
CA ARG A 67 6.84 11.99 12.52
C ARG A 67 8.00 12.71 11.83
N ARG A 68 7.72 13.50 10.80
CA ARG A 68 8.73 14.20 10.00
C ARG A 68 9.75 13.26 9.39
N THR A 69 9.29 12.08 8.94
CA THR A 69 10.11 11.07 8.29
C THR A 69 9.94 11.16 6.79
N VAL A 70 11.04 11.15 6.06
CA VAL A 70 11.02 11.15 4.58
C VAL A 70 10.95 9.70 4.10
N ILE A 71 9.98 9.41 3.22
CA ILE A 71 9.75 8.05 2.70
C ILE A 71 10.22 7.88 1.25
N LEU A 72 10.66 8.90 0.61
CA LEU A 72 11.09 8.81 -0.79
C LEU A 72 12.44 8.15 -0.95
#